data_e6010e193933c103082571feca190364
#
_entry.id   e6010e193933c103082571feca190364
#
_cell.length_a   1.000
_cell.length_b   1.000
_cell.length_c   1.000
_cell.angle_alpha   90.00
_cell.angle_beta   90.00
_cell.angle_gamma   90.00
#
_symmetry.space_group_name_H-M   'P 1'
#
loop_
_entity.id
_entity.type
_entity.pdbx_description
1 polymer ?
#
loop_
_entity_poly.entity_id
_entity_poly.type
_entity_poly.pdbx_seq_one_letter_code
_entity_poly.pdbx_strand_id
1 'polypeptide(L)'
;MKELSSVSNPIVKAAAELKQKKYRTEQQAFLVEGMRSVEEAVNCGIVKQLFVLKGTKTASVRQAAIIAAAAAEGVELYEVTEPVMKKIADTETPQALTAVVARQSAALEE
;
A
#
# COMPACT_ATOMS: atom_id res chain seq x y z
N MET A 1 -14.08 2.19 -2.92
CA MET A 1 -12.93 1.42 -2.40
C MET A 1 -13.38 0.00 -2.15
N LYS A 2 -12.66 -0.95 -2.70
CA LYS A 2 -13.02 -2.35 -2.60
C LYS A 2 -12.47 -2.95 -1.32
N GLU A 3 -13.24 -3.82 -0.67
CA GLU A 3 -12.79 -4.47 0.56
C GLU A 3 -12.15 -5.83 0.24
N LEU A 4 -11.00 -6.10 0.86
CA LEU A 4 -10.32 -7.39 0.75
C LEU A 4 -10.19 -7.98 2.14
N SER A 5 -10.80 -9.15 2.34
CA SER A 5 -10.83 -9.80 3.65
C SER A 5 -10.15 -11.16 3.67
N SER A 6 -9.71 -11.65 2.52
CA SER A 6 -9.10 -12.98 2.43
C SER A 6 -7.59 -12.87 2.20
N VAL A 7 -6.82 -13.55 3.07
CA VAL A 7 -5.36 -13.57 2.92
C VAL A 7 -4.92 -14.35 1.68
N SER A 8 -5.82 -15.12 1.07
CA SER A 8 -5.49 -15.87 -0.14
C SER A 8 -5.94 -15.16 -1.42
N ASN A 9 -6.48 -13.95 -1.31
CA ASN A 9 -6.84 -13.17 -2.48
C ASN A 9 -5.59 -12.87 -3.32
N PRO A 10 -5.65 -13.02 -4.65
CA PRO A 10 -4.46 -12.80 -5.49
C PRO A 10 -3.83 -11.43 -5.34
N ILE A 11 -4.64 -10.38 -5.13
CA ILE A 11 -4.11 -9.03 -4.93
C ILE A 11 -3.29 -8.99 -3.64
N VAL A 12 -3.81 -9.60 -2.58
CA VAL A 12 -3.14 -9.66 -1.28
C VAL A 12 -1.85 -10.46 -1.39
N LYS A 13 -1.89 -11.60 -2.08
CA LYS A 13 -0.71 -12.43 -2.23
C LYS A 13 0.38 -11.72 -3.02
N ALA A 14 0.01 -11.04 -4.09
CA ALA A 14 0.98 -10.31 -4.90
C ALA A 14 1.65 -9.20 -4.10
N ALA A 15 0.87 -8.47 -3.30
CA ALA A 15 1.44 -7.42 -2.47
C ALA A 15 2.38 -8.00 -1.42
N ALA A 16 1.96 -9.11 -0.77
CA ALA A 16 2.77 -9.74 0.26
C ALA A 16 4.09 -10.26 -0.29
N GLU A 17 4.10 -10.72 -1.55
CA GLU A 17 5.32 -11.21 -2.18
C GLU A 17 6.39 -10.12 -2.29
N LEU A 18 5.99 -8.87 -2.30
CA LEU A 18 6.94 -7.76 -2.43
C LEU A 18 7.84 -7.61 -1.20
N LYS A 19 7.63 -8.40 -0.16
CA LYS A 19 8.56 -8.45 0.97
C LYS A 19 9.84 -9.16 0.57
N GLN A 20 9.82 -9.90 -0.54
CA GLN A 20 10.98 -10.64 -1.04
C GLN A 20 11.60 -9.91 -2.22
N LYS A 21 12.92 -9.80 -2.21
CA LYS A 21 13.65 -9.09 -3.25
C LYS A 21 13.35 -9.61 -4.64
N LYS A 22 13.20 -10.93 -4.77
CA LYS A 22 12.91 -11.56 -6.05
C LYS A 22 11.68 -10.94 -6.71
N TYR A 23 10.61 -10.79 -5.93
CA TYR A 23 9.36 -10.27 -6.48
C TYR A 23 9.41 -8.77 -6.68
N ARG A 24 10.16 -8.05 -5.84
CA ARG A 24 10.34 -6.61 -6.05
C ARG A 24 11.01 -6.35 -7.40
N THR A 25 11.97 -7.19 -7.77
CA THR A 25 12.65 -7.07 -9.05
C THR A 25 11.73 -7.44 -10.20
N GLU A 26 11.01 -8.56 -10.06
CA GLU A 26 10.11 -9.02 -11.13
C GLU A 26 8.98 -8.03 -11.40
N GLN A 27 8.40 -7.49 -10.34
CA GLN A 27 7.24 -6.60 -10.48
C GLN A 27 7.62 -5.14 -10.60
N GLN A 28 8.88 -4.82 -10.41
CA GLN A 28 9.37 -3.43 -10.42
C GLN A 28 8.54 -2.58 -9.47
N ALA A 29 8.39 -3.09 -8.24
CA ALA A 29 7.55 -2.45 -7.22
C ALA A 29 8.08 -2.82 -5.83
N PHE A 30 7.70 -2.03 -4.83
CA PHE A 30 8.04 -2.32 -3.46
C PHE A 30 6.95 -1.76 -2.53
N LEU A 31 7.03 -2.14 -1.26
CA LEU A 31 6.04 -1.71 -0.27
C LEU A 31 6.58 -0.54 0.56
N VAL A 32 5.69 0.39 0.88
CA VAL A 32 5.98 1.40 1.91
C VAL A 32 4.84 1.37 2.92
N GLU A 33 5.17 1.56 4.19
CA GLU A 33 4.21 1.49 5.28
C GLU A 33 4.21 2.80 6.06
N GLY A 34 3.04 3.13 6.62
CA GLY A 34 2.91 4.26 7.50
C GLY A 34 2.47 5.51 6.77
N MET A 35 1.82 6.38 7.54
CA MET A 35 1.18 7.56 6.96
C MET A 35 2.14 8.47 6.24
N ARG A 36 3.30 8.75 6.86
CA ARG A 36 4.25 9.70 6.29
C ARG A 36 4.85 9.18 4.98
N SER A 37 5.29 7.92 4.99
CA SER A 37 5.91 7.34 3.80
C SER A 37 4.91 7.22 2.66
N VAL A 38 3.68 6.82 2.98
CA VAL A 38 2.64 6.70 1.97
C VAL A 38 2.28 8.07 1.41
N GLU A 39 2.18 9.08 2.28
CA GLU A 39 1.88 10.43 1.84
C GLU A 39 2.91 10.94 0.86
N GLU A 40 4.18 10.72 1.17
CA GLU A 40 5.26 11.14 0.28
C GLU A 40 5.18 10.42 -1.07
N ALA A 41 4.88 9.13 -1.05
CA ALA A 41 4.77 8.36 -2.28
C ALA A 41 3.59 8.84 -3.14
N VAL A 42 2.46 9.14 -2.50
CA VAL A 42 1.30 9.67 -3.22
C VAL A 42 1.65 11.01 -3.87
N ASN A 43 2.34 11.87 -3.12
CA ASN A 43 2.73 13.18 -3.64
C ASN A 43 3.70 13.08 -4.81
N CYS A 44 4.48 12.00 -4.85
CA CYS A 44 5.39 11.77 -5.97
C CYS A 44 4.72 11.09 -7.16
N GLY A 45 3.46 10.67 -7.01
CA GLY A 45 2.73 10.07 -8.12
C GLY A 45 3.18 8.66 -8.47
N ILE A 46 3.76 7.93 -7.51
CA ILE A 46 4.34 6.61 -7.79
C ILE A 46 3.59 5.45 -7.14
N VAL A 47 2.47 5.73 -6.48
CA VAL A 47 1.70 4.67 -5.82
C VAL A 47 0.84 3.94 -6.85
N LYS A 48 0.92 2.60 -6.84
CA LYS A 48 0.12 1.76 -7.72
C LYS A 48 -1.14 1.27 -7.02
N GLN A 49 -1.01 0.88 -5.74
CA GLN A 49 -2.11 0.36 -4.94
C GLN A 49 -1.97 0.90 -3.53
N LEU A 50 -3.08 1.23 -2.90
CA LEU A 50 -3.10 1.71 -1.53
C LEU A 50 -4.02 0.82 -0.71
N PHE A 51 -3.49 0.27 0.38
CA PHE A 51 -4.25 -0.58 1.30
C PHE A 51 -4.53 0.21 2.57
N VAL A 52 -5.80 0.31 2.93
CA VAL A 52 -6.27 1.06 4.10
C VAL A 52 -6.82 0.07 5.11
N LEU A 53 -6.33 0.12 6.34
CA LEU A 53 -6.81 -0.78 7.38
C LEU A 53 -8.27 -0.45 7.70
N LYS A 54 -9.11 -1.49 7.68
CA LYS A 54 -10.54 -1.33 7.92
C LYS A 54 -10.80 -0.62 9.24
N GLY A 55 -11.71 0.33 9.20
CA GLY A 55 -12.08 1.08 10.38
C GLY A 55 -11.23 2.31 10.65
N THR A 56 -10.21 2.57 9.83
CA THR A 56 -9.32 3.70 10.05
C THR A 56 -9.46 4.82 9.02
N LYS A 57 -10.22 4.62 7.94
CA LYS A 57 -10.23 5.60 6.85
C LYS A 57 -10.74 6.98 7.27
N THR A 58 -11.49 7.05 8.36
CA THR A 58 -11.98 8.32 8.89
C THR A 58 -11.30 8.68 10.20
N ALA A 59 -10.21 7.99 10.55
CA ALA A 59 -9.57 8.18 11.84
C ALA A 59 -8.87 9.52 11.97
N SER A 60 -8.45 10.11 10.85
CA SER A 60 -7.82 11.43 10.90
C SER A 60 -8.05 12.17 9.58
N VAL A 61 -8.00 13.49 9.68
CA VAL A 61 -8.13 14.35 8.49
C VAL A 61 -6.96 14.09 7.54
N ARG A 62 -5.77 13.90 8.08
CA ARG A 62 -4.58 13.65 7.26
C ARG A 62 -4.73 12.37 6.45
N GLN A 63 -5.19 11.30 7.08
CA GLN A 63 -5.37 10.02 6.39
C GLN A 63 -6.43 10.16 5.29
N ALA A 64 -7.54 10.83 5.59
CA ALA A 64 -8.58 11.05 4.59
C ALA A 64 -8.05 11.83 3.40
N ALA A 65 -7.20 12.82 3.65
CA ALA A 65 -6.61 13.61 2.57
C ALA A 65 -5.69 12.78 1.69
N ILE A 66 -4.91 11.89 2.30
CA ILE A 66 -4.02 11.00 1.55
C ILE A 66 -4.83 10.07 0.65
N ILE A 67 -5.92 9.51 1.20
CA ILE A 67 -6.78 8.61 0.43
C ILE A 67 -7.41 9.37 -0.75
N ALA A 68 -7.90 10.59 -0.50
CA ALA A 68 -8.51 11.39 -1.55
C ALA A 68 -7.51 11.75 -2.64
N ALA A 69 -6.27 12.08 -2.27
CA ALA A 69 -5.25 12.40 -3.24
C ALA A 69 -4.90 11.18 -4.10
N ALA A 70 -4.82 10.01 -3.47
CA ALA A 70 -4.55 8.77 -4.20
C ALA A 70 -5.68 8.46 -5.18
N ALA A 71 -6.93 8.65 -4.74
CA ALA A 71 -8.08 8.41 -5.60
C ALA A 71 -8.07 9.33 -6.82
N ALA A 72 -7.67 10.58 -6.61
CA ALA A 72 -7.61 11.56 -7.70
C ALA A 72 -6.57 11.17 -8.75
N GLU A 73 -5.56 10.41 -8.37
CA GLU A 73 -4.52 9.96 -9.28
C GLU A 73 -4.82 8.61 -9.93
N GLY A 74 -5.98 8.03 -9.64
CA GLY A 74 -6.35 6.75 -10.24
C GLY A 74 -5.71 5.55 -9.58
N VAL A 75 -5.21 5.71 -8.35
CA VAL A 75 -4.62 4.61 -7.60
C VAL A 75 -5.71 3.60 -7.25
N GLU A 76 -5.38 2.31 -7.33
CA GLU A 76 -6.28 1.26 -6.87
C GLU A 76 -6.34 1.29 -5.35
N LEU A 77 -7.55 1.48 -4.81
CA LEU A 77 -7.75 1.61 -3.37
C LEU A 77 -8.46 0.39 -2.81
N TYR A 78 -7.93 -0.16 -1.73
CA TYR A 78 -8.53 -1.32 -1.07
C TYR A 78 -8.61 -1.08 0.43
N GLU A 79 -9.76 -1.42 1.02
CA GLU A 79 -9.90 -1.47 2.46
C GLU A 79 -9.68 -2.92 2.88
N VAL A 80 -8.77 -3.15 3.83
CA VAL A 80 -8.36 -4.50 4.19
C VAL A 80 -8.57 -4.75 5.68
N THR A 81 -8.87 -6.01 6.01
CA THR A 81 -9.00 -6.42 7.40
C THR A 81 -7.62 -6.50 8.04
N GLU A 82 -7.60 -6.55 9.38
CA GLU A 82 -6.33 -6.65 10.10
C GLU A 82 -5.50 -7.86 9.70
N PRO A 83 -6.09 -9.08 9.59
CA PRO A 83 -5.29 -10.22 9.14
C PRO A 83 -4.67 -10.01 7.76
N VAL A 84 -5.41 -9.38 6.84
CA VAL A 84 -4.90 -9.10 5.51
C VAL A 84 -3.75 -8.10 5.57
N MET A 85 -3.91 -7.04 6.36
CA MET A 85 -2.85 -6.04 6.48
C MET A 85 -1.59 -6.65 7.10
N LYS A 86 -1.75 -7.53 8.10
CA LYS A 86 -0.61 -8.23 8.71
C LYS A 86 0.10 -9.10 7.68
N LYS A 87 -0.67 -9.74 6.80
CA LYS A 87 -0.09 -10.57 5.74
C LYS A 87 0.75 -9.73 4.79
N ILE A 88 0.24 -8.58 4.39
CA ILE A 88 0.93 -7.71 3.44
C ILE A 88 2.16 -7.09 4.08
N ALA A 89 2.00 -6.54 5.27
CA ALA A 89 3.07 -5.75 5.92
C ALA A 89 4.03 -6.59 6.75
N ASP A 90 3.65 -7.82 7.10
CA ASP A 90 4.49 -8.71 7.88
C ASP A 90 4.87 -8.09 9.22
N THR A 91 3.89 -7.54 9.91
CA THR A 91 4.08 -6.89 11.20
C THR A 91 2.95 -7.30 12.14
N GLU A 92 3.24 -7.35 13.44
CA GLU A 92 2.22 -7.69 14.42
C GLU A 92 1.31 -6.51 14.72
N THR A 93 1.80 -5.30 14.49
CA THR A 93 1.01 -4.08 14.70
C THR A 93 0.95 -3.33 13.39
N PRO A 94 -0.02 -3.67 12.52
CA PRO A 94 -0.06 -3.08 11.19
C PRO A 94 -0.35 -1.59 11.24
N GLN A 95 0.28 -0.86 10.34
CA GLN A 95 0.00 0.55 10.15
C GLN A 95 -1.37 0.72 9.49
N ALA A 96 -1.93 1.91 9.58
CA ALA A 96 -3.22 2.20 8.96
C ALA A 96 -3.13 2.20 7.44
N LEU A 97 -1.98 2.54 6.88
CA LEU A 97 -1.77 2.65 5.44
C LEU A 97 -0.54 1.88 5.00
N THR A 98 -0.66 1.15 3.91
CA THR A 98 0.46 0.47 3.25
C THR A 98 0.24 0.63 1.75
N ALA A 99 1.29 0.94 1.00
CA ALA A 99 1.17 1.16 -0.43
C ALA A 99 2.13 0.28 -1.21
N VAL A 100 1.69 -0.13 -2.39
CA VAL A 100 2.57 -0.71 -3.41
C VAL A 100 3.01 0.44 -4.30
N VAL A 101 4.30 0.63 -4.40
CA VAL A 101 4.90 1.78 -5.06
C VAL A 101 5.69 1.31 -6.27
N ALA A 102 5.53 2.00 -7.39
CA ALA A 102 6.28 1.68 -8.60
C ALA A 102 7.76 2.01 -8.38
N ARG A 103 8.62 1.07 -8.77
CA ARG A 103 10.05 1.28 -8.70
C ARG A 103 10.44 2.32 -9.74
N GLN A 104 11.22 3.29 -9.31
CA GLN A 104 11.62 4.37 -10.19
C GLN A 104 12.75 3.91 -11.10
N SER A 105 13.18 4.80 -12.00
CA SER A 105 14.24 4.49 -12.94
C SER A 105 15.53 4.14 -12.21
N ALA A 106 16.49 3.59 -12.95
CA ALA A 106 17.76 3.18 -12.38
C ALA A 106 18.43 4.29 -11.61
N ALA A 107 18.20 5.53 -11.98
CA ALA A 107 18.83 6.68 -11.33
C ALA A 107 18.45 6.77 -9.85
N LEU A 108 17.33 6.20 -9.46
CA LEU A 108 16.84 6.28 -8.08
C LEU A 108 17.18 5.04 -7.25
N GLU A 109 17.83 4.07 -7.85
CA GLU A 109 18.02 2.79 -7.19
C GLU A 109 19.36 2.63 -6.49
N GLU A 110 20.21 3.57 -6.64
CA GLU A 110 21.56 3.50 -6.04
C GLU A 110 21.57 3.36 -4.57
#